data_2434d52f308d2b9f3f11ce5aadd2b705
#
_entry.id   2434d52f308d2b9f3f11ce5aadd2b705
#
_cell.length_a   1.000
_cell.length_b   1.000
_cell.length_c   1.000
_cell.angle_alpha   90.00
_cell.angle_beta   90.00
_cell.angle_gamma   90.00
#
_symmetry.space_group_name_H-M   'P 1'
#
loop_
_entity.id
_entity.type
_entity.pdbx_description
1 polymer ?
#
loop_
_entity_poly.entity_id
_entity_poly.type
_entity_poly.pdbx_seq_one_letter_code
_entity_poly.pdbx_strand_id
1 'polypeptide(L)'
;MSGNYLGYLLGFVLFVSCSHEQDKKQRTSSINLLQQYVKTNKFLDVDMSKFLPGTQIQASVTAEDSAQMFVALYRFYSHVKVVDDAYVCDLTNAQEIQVSERVFRSLSENLQKTNLQIQRLKEQGKKVTISEITPEYLNSLLENK
;
A
#
# COMPACT_ATOMS: atom_id res chain seq x y z
N MET A 1 -23.11 7.60 -18.84
CA MET A 1 -22.20 8.16 -17.84
C MET A 1 -21.06 7.16 -17.61
N SER A 2 -19.92 7.40 -18.19
CA SER A 2 -18.72 6.61 -18.00
C SER A 2 -17.96 7.12 -16.78
N GLY A 3 -18.37 6.66 -15.60
CA GLY A 3 -17.59 6.92 -14.38
C GLY A 3 -16.32 6.07 -14.44
N ASN A 4 -15.19 6.71 -14.63
CA ASN A 4 -13.88 6.08 -14.47
C ASN A 4 -13.68 5.69 -13.00
N TYR A 5 -13.95 4.44 -12.66
CA TYR A 5 -13.67 3.87 -11.35
C TYR A 5 -12.17 3.48 -11.23
N LEU A 6 -11.30 4.34 -11.77
CA LEU A 6 -9.84 4.11 -11.71
C LEU A 6 -9.27 4.33 -10.29
N GLY A 7 -10.06 4.90 -9.38
CA GLY A 7 -9.58 5.35 -8.07
C GLY A 7 -9.66 4.34 -6.92
N TYR A 8 -10.36 3.22 -7.09
CA TYR A 8 -10.65 2.33 -5.95
C TYR A 8 -9.59 1.26 -5.67
N LEU A 9 -8.71 1.00 -6.61
CA LEU A 9 -7.72 -0.08 -6.50
C LEU A 9 -6.52 0.27 -5.63
N LEU A 10 -6.26 1.54 -5.44
CA LEU A 10 -5.14 2.08 -4.68
C LEU A 10 -5.58 2.87 -3.44
N GLY A 11 -6.83 2.73 -3.03
CA GLY A 11 -7.44 3.49 -1.93
C GLY A 11 -6.73 3.38 -0.58
N PHE A 12 -5.78 2.46 -0.44
CA PHE A 12 -4.97 2.35 0.77
C PHE A 12 -3.84 3.39 0.84
N VAL A 13 -3.42 3.94 -0.29
CA VAL A 13 -2.23 4.81 -0.38
C VAL A 13 -2.55 6.29 -0.39
N LEU A 14 -3.80 6.70 -0.65
CA LEU A 14 -4.11 8.09 -0.98
C LEU A 14 -4.62 8.96 0.17
N PHE A 15 -4.69 8.47 1.41
CA PHE A 15 -5.22 9.27 2.52
C PHE A 15 -4.18 9.80 3.51
N VAL A 16 -2.95 10.06 3.05
CA VAL A 16 -2.01 10.87 3.82
C VAL A 16 -2.01 12.29 3.26
N SER A 17 -3.13 13.00 3.40
CA SER A 17 -3.15 14.44 3.19
C SER A 17 -2.99 15.14 4.52
N CYS A 18 -1.81 15.66 4.81
CA CYS A 18 -1.45 16.40 5.99
C CYS A 18 -1.22 17.89 5.70
N SER A 19 -1.53 18.71 6.70
CA SER A 19 -1.46 20.17 6.72
C SER A 19 -0.04 20.76 6.67
N HIS A 20 0.08 21.98 6.19
CA HIS A 20 1.08 22.61 5.34
C HIS A 20 2.44 23.06 5.89
N GLU A 21 2.79 23.07 7.16
CA GLU A 21 4.08 23.71 7.59
C GLU A 21 5.03 22.88 8.47
N GLN A 22 4.57 21.90 9.17
CA GLN A 22 5.46 20.94 9.85
C GLN A 22 6.02 19.87 8.90
N ASP A 23 5.56 19.87 7.67
CA ASP A 23 5.74 18.84 6.66
C ASP A 23 7.17 18.71 6.10
N LYS A 24 7.90 19.82 5.90
CA LYS A 24 9.20 19.74 5.18
C LYS A 24 10.28 19.00 5.95
N LYS A 25 10.37 19.22 7.26
CA LYS A 25 11.39 18.57 8.10
C LYS A 25 11.07 17.10 8.32
N GLN A 26 9.77 16.77 8.43
CA GLN A 26 9.28 15.40 8.60
C GLN A 26 9.41 14.59 7.29
N ARG A 27 9.19 15.22 6.13
CA ARG A 27 9.37 14.60 4.81
C ARG A 27 10.81 14.20 4.53
N THR A 28 11.78 15.08 4.80
CA THR A 28 13.21 14.77 4.60
C THR A 28 13.65 13.62 5.49
N SER A 29 13.18 13.56 6.73
CA SER A 29 13.44 12.46 7.66
C SER A 29 12.83 11.15 7.17
N SER A 30 11.61 11.19 6.66
CA SER A 30 10.90 10.00 6.12
C SER A 30 11.60 9.43 4.89
N ILE A 31 12.07 10.27 3.97
CA ILE A 31 12.77 9.84 2.75
C ILE A 31 14.08 9.12 3.11
N ASN A 32 14.83 9.66 4.06
CA ASN A 32 16.08 9.03 4.51
C ASN A 32 15.84 7.67 5.17
N LEU A 33 14.81 7.57 6.02
CA LEU A 33 14.40 6.32 6.66
C LEU A 33 13.94 5.29 5.63
N LEU A 34 13.12 5.71 4.68
CA LEU A 34 12.60 4.86 3.61
C LEU A 34 13.74 4.26 2.78
N GLN A 35 14.70 5.08 2.36
CA GLN A 35 15.89 4.61 1.64
C GLN A 35 16.73 3.64 2.48
N GLN A 36 16.85 3.88 3.77
CA GLN A 36 17.55 2.98 4.68
C GLN A 36 16.85 1.60 4.74
N TYR A 37 15.54 1.56 4.91
CA TYR A 37 14.78 0.31 4.94
C TYR A 37 14.85 -0.47 3.63
N VAL A 38 14.81 0.22 2.49
CA VAL A 38 14.96 -0.41 1.18
C VAL A 38 16.35 -1.03 1.01
N LYS A 39 17.41 -0.30 1.35
CA LYS A 39 18.80 -0.75 1.17
C LYS A 39 19.21 -1.87 2.10
N THR A 40 18.68 -1.90 3.33
CA THR A 40 19.15 -2.84 4.37
C THR A 40 18.33 -4.12 4.45
N ASN A 41 17.27 -4.26 3.67
CA ASN A 41 16.31 -5.38 3.78
C ASN A 41 15.88 -5.68 5.23
N LYS A 42 15.80 -4.63 6.04
CA LYS A 42 15.47 -4.72 7.48
C LYS A 42 14.07 -5.29 7.67
N PHE A 43 13.90 -6.09 8.71
CA PHE A 43 12.59 -6.60 9.12
C PHE A 43 11.64 -5.47 9.51
N LEU A 44 10.39 -5.53 9.03
CA LEU A 44 9.36 -4.53 9.24
C LEU A 44 8.21 -5.07 10.08
N ASP A 45 7.80 -4.29 11.07
CA ASP A 45 6.67 -4.61 11.94
C ASP A 45 5.88 -3.34 12.27
N VAL A 46 5.21 -2.80 11.28
CA VAL A 46 4.38 -1.60 11.42
C VAL A 46 2.94 -1.96 11.74
N ASP A 47 2.29 -1.16 12.56
CA ASP A 47 0.86 -1.30 12.84
C ASP A 47 0.03 -0.71 11.69
N MET A 48 -0.43 -1.58 10.80
CA MET A 48 -1.20 -1.20 9.62
C MET A 48 -2.55 -0.56 9.98
N SER A 49 -3.09 -0.79 11.17
CA SER A 49 -4.36 -0.20 11.60
C SER A 49 -4.30 1.33 11.73
N LYS A 50 -3.11 1.89 11.96
CA LYS A 50 -2.88 3.34 12.01
C LYS A 50 -3.19 4.05 10.68
N PHE A 51 -3.21 3.32 9.58
CA PHE A 51 -3.39 3.86 8.22
C PHE A 51 -4.80 3.63 7.66
N LEU A 52 -5.70 3.02 8.44
CA LEU A 52 -7.07 2.79 8.02
C LEU A 52 -7.89 4.10 8.07
N PRO A 53 -8.73 4.37 7.05
CA PRO A 53 -9.60 5.54 7.06
C PRO A 53 -10.59 5.50 8.23
N GLY A 54 -10.82 6.65 8.87
CA GLY A 54 -11.79 6.81 9.94
C GLY A 54 -11.30 6.42 11.34
N THR A 55 -10.06 5.98 11.50
CA THR A 55 -9.46 5.80 12.82
C THR A 55 -8.92 7.13 13.34
N GLN A 56 -9.29 7.51 14.58
CA GLN A 56 -8.74 8.71 15.23
C GLN A 56 -7.23 8.60 15.53
N ILE A 57 -6.62 7.49 15.16
CA ILE A 57 -5.24 7.12 15.44
C ILE A 57 -4.25 7.82 14.47
N GLN A 58 -4.73 8.48 13.42
CA GLN A 58 -3.86 9.19 12.45
C GLN A 58 -2.91 10.22 13.10
N ALA A 59 -3.29 10.79 14.25
CA ALA A 59 -2.44 11.73 15.00
C ALA A 59 -1.17 11.09 15.60
N SER A 60 -1.07 9.75 15.63
CA SER A 60 0.05 9.00 16.23
C SER A 60 0.96 8.32 15.20
N VAL A 61 0.76 8.58 13.90
CA VAL A 61 1.62 8.03 12.83
C VAL A 61 2.95 8.78 12.82
N THR A 62 4.03 8.07 13.05
CA THR A 62 5.39 8.62 12.99
C THR A 62 5.96 8.58 11.56
N ALA A 63 7.05 9.32 11.32
CA ALA A 63 7.80 9.22 10.08
C ALA A 63 8.35 7.80 9.84
N GLU A 64 8.71 7.10 10.91
CA GLU A 64 9.16 5.72 10.87
C GLU A 64 8.02 4.76 10.51
N ASP A 65 6.84 4.90 11.11
CA ASP A 65 5.65 4.12 10.75
C ASP A 65 5.34 4.26 9.26
N SER A 66 5.36 5.50 8.75
CA SER A 66 5.10 5.76 7.33
C SER A 66 6.15 5.13 6.42
N ALA A 67 7.43 5.27 6.75
CA ALA A 67 8.51 4.67 5.96
C ALA A 67 8.40 3.13 5.94
N GLN A 68 8.16 2.51 7.08
CA GLN A 68 7.98 1.05 7.17
C GLN A 68 6.76 0.59 6.37
N MET A 69 5.64 1.33 6.44
CA MET A 69 4.43 1.00 5.66
C MET A 69 4.71 1.05 4.16
N PHE A 70 5.32 2.11 3.65
CA PHE A 70 5.61 2.23 2.21
C PHE A 70 6.57 1.14 1.72
N VAL A 71 7.59 0.80 2.51
CA VAL A 71 8.51 -0.30 2.16
C VAL A 71 7.81 -1.65 2.21
N ALA A 72 6.93 -1.89 3.18
CA ALA A 72 6.12 -3.11 3.24
C ALA A 72 5.20 -3.24 2.01
N LEU A 73 4.52 -2.15 1.63
CA LEU A 73 3.72 -2.10 0.40
C LEU A 73 4.56 -2.39 -0.83
N TYR A 74 5.71 -1.75 -0.98
CA TYR A 74 6.64 -1.98 -2.10
C TYR A 74 7.04 -3.45 -2.20
N ARG A 75 7.50 -4.04 -1.09
CA ARG A 75 7.92 -5.44 -1.05
C ARG A 75 6.78 -6.39 -1.38
N PHE A 76 5.59 -6.17 -0.82
CA PHE A 76 4.43 -7.01 -1.08
C PHE A 76 3.94 -6.89 -2.52
N TYR A 77 3.71 -5.67 -3.01
CA TYR A 77 3.17 -5.46 -4.36
C TYR A 77 4.15 -5.79 -5.48
N SER A 78 5.47 -5.87 -5.21
CA SER A 78 6.43 -6.39 -6.17
C SER A 78 6.23 -7.89 -6.48
N HIS A 79 5.44 -8.58 -5.65
CA HIS A 79 5.02 -9.97 -5.83
C HIS A 79 3.56 -10.12 -6.28
N VAL A 80 2.91 -9.02 -6.65
CA VAL A 80 1.52 -9.02 -7.11
C VAL A 80 1.47 -8.79 -8.62
N LYS A 81 0.68 -9.59 -9.30
CA LYS A 81 0.41 -9.46 -10.74
C LYS A 81 -1.07 -9.63 -11.02
N VAL A 82 -1.51 -9.17 -12.19
CA VAL A 82 -2.87 -9.40 -12.69
C VAL A 82 -2.93 -10.71 -13.44
N VAL A 83 -3.81 -11.61 -13.04
CA VAL A 83 -4.09 -12.88 -13.71
C VAL A 83 -5.60 -13.06 -13.75
N ASP A 84 -6.16 -13.32 -14.93
CA ASP A 84 -7.60 -13.54 -15.13
C ASP A 84 -8.48 -12.45 -14.50
N ASP A 85 -8.08 -11.20 -14.68
CA ASP A 85 -8.79 -10.05 -14.12
C ASP A 85 -8.87 -10.01 -12.58
N ALA A 86 -7.88 -10.55 -11.91
CA ALA A 86 -7.72 -10.48 -10.46
C ALA A 86 -6.25 -10.23 -10.09
N TYR A 87 -6.03 -9.65 -8.92
CA TYR A 87 -4.69 -9.54 -8.35
C TYR A 87 -4.28 -10.84 -7.66
N VAL A 88 -3.14 -11.38 -8.04
CA VAL A 88 -2.57 -12.61 -7.48
C VAL A 88 -1.20 -12.29 -6.90
N CYS A 89 -0.99 -12.69 -5.65
CA CYS A 89 0.29 -12.62 -4.96
C CYS A 89 0.94 -14.01 -4.96
N ASP A 90 2.22 -14.09 -5.30
CA ASP A 90 2.98 -15.35 -5.33
C ASP A 90 3.72 -15.65 -4.02
N LEU A 91 3.63 -14.78 -3.02
CA LEU A 91 4.20 -15.00 -1.69
C LEU A 91 3.44 -16.08 -0.92
N THR A 92 4.17 -16.91 -0.21
CA THR A 92 3.60 -17.96 0.66
C THR A 92 3.66 -17.61 2.15
N ASN A 93 4.59 -16.75 2.56
CA ASN A 93 4.78 -16.36 3.95
C ASN A 93 5.45 -14.98 4.08
N ALA A 94 5.37 -14.43 5.29
CA ALA A 94 5.85 -13.09 5.62
C ALA A 94 7.39 -12.96 5.56
N GLN A 95 8.10 -14.04 5.81
CA GLN A 95 9.56 -14.04 5.87
C GLN A 95 10.19 -13.77 4.50
N GLU A 96 9.53 -14.15 3.41
CA GLU A 96 10.01 -13.91 2.04
C GLU A 96 10.25 -12.42 1.75
N ILE A 97 9.48 -11.55 2.39
CA ILE A 97 9.60 -10.09 2.23
C ILE A 97 10.04 -9.38 3.51
N GLN A 98 10.53 -10.12 4.50
CA GLN A 98 11.03 -9.56 5.76
C GLN A 98 10.04 -8.63 6.46
N VAL A 99 8.79 -9.07 6.60
CA VAL A 99 7.76 -8.38 7.38
C VAL A 99 7.19 -9.29 8.47
N SER A 100 6.52 -8.70 9.45
CA SER A 100 5.80 -9.49 10.46
C SER A 100 4.55 -10.17 9.89
N GLU A 101 4.12 -11.25 10.52
CA GLU A 101 2.89 -11.97 10.15
C GLU A 101 1.65 -11.06 10.18
N ARG A 102 1.59 -10.11 11.10
CA ARG A 102 0.48 -9.16 11.15
C ARG A 102 0.45 -8.21 9.96
N VAL A 103 1.62 -7.74 9.51
CA VAL A 103 1.75 -6.89 8.32
C VAL A 103 1.37 -7.70 7.07
N PHE A 104 1.92 -8.88 6.92
CA PHE A 104 1.64 -9.77 5.79
C PHE A 104 0.15 -10.11 5.69
N ARG A 105 -0.48 -10.47 6.80
CA ARG A 105 -1.92 -10.75 6.86
C ARG A 105 -2.75 -9.55 6.47
N SER A 106 -2.42 -8.36 6.98
CA SER A 106 -3.13 -7.11 6.68
C SER A 106 -3.08 -6.79 5.18
N LEU A 107 -1.92 -6.95 4.54
CA LEU A 107 -1.74 -6.72 3.11
C LEU A 107 -2.50 -7.77 2.28
N SER A 108 -2.43 -9.04 2.66
CA SER A 108 -3.13 -10.14 1.99
C SER A 108 -4.65 -9.99 2.07
N GLU A 109 -5.18 -9.63 3.24
CA GLU A 109 -6.61 -9.37 3.43
C GLU A 109 -7.08 -8.17 2.60
N ASN A 110 -6.27 -7.12 2.51
CA ASN A 110 -6.58 -5.96 1.68
C ASN A 110 -6.64 -6.34 0.19
N LEU A 111 -5.70 -7.15 -0.29
CA LEU A 111 -5.70 -7.66 -1.65
C LEU A 111 -6.95 -8.48 -1.96
N GLN A 112 -7.35 -9.37 -1.03
CA GLN A 112 -8.57 -10.16 -1.15
C GLN A 112 -9.83 -9.28 -1.19
N LYS A 113 -9.92 -8.27 -0.33
CA LYS A 113 -11.04 -7.31 -0.32
C LYS A 113 -11.12 -6.56 -1.66
N THR A 114 -9.99 -6.17 -2.21
CA THR A 114 -9.91 -5.52 -3.53
C THR A 114 -10.46 -6.43 -4.62
N ASN A 115 -10.04 -7.69 -4.66
CA ASN A 115 -10.53 -8.67 -5.64
C ASN A 115 -12.05 -8.91 -5.49
N LEU A 116 -12.55 -9.04 -4.27
CA LEU A 116 -13.99 -9.18 -4.01
C LEU A 116 -14.77 -7.96 -4.50
N GLN A 117 -14.22 -6.76 -4.35
CA GLN A 117 -14.86 -5.54 -4.85
C GLN A 117 -14.87 -5.48 -6.38
N ILE A 118 -13.79 -5.88 -7.03
CA ILE A 118 -13.72 -6.01 -8.48
C ILE A 118 -14.81 -6.96 -8.97
N GLN A 119 -14.91 -8.13 -8.35
CA GLN A 119 -15.92 -9.13 -8.70
C GLN A 119 -17.34 -8.58 -8.54
N ARG A 120 -17.66 -7.95 -7.41
CA ARG A 120 -18.98 -7.33 -7.18
C ARG A 120 -19.33 -6.27 -8.22
N LEU A 121 -18.37 -5.43 -8.61
CA LEU A 121 -18.60 -4.42 -9.64
C LEU A 121 -18.89 -5.04 -11.00
N LYS A 122 -18.19 -6.12 -11.38
CA LYS A 122 -18.44 -6.89 -12.59
C LYS A 122 -19.83 -7.54 -12.59
N GLU A 123 -20.23 -8.14 -11.46
CA GLU A 123 -21.56 -8.75 -11.28
C GLU A 123 -22.68 -7.71 -11.41
N GLN A 124 -22.41 -6.45 -11.06
CA GLN A 124 -23.32 -5.31 -11.27
C GLN A 124 -23.30 -4.76 -12.72
N GLY A 125 -22.59 -5.41 -13.63
CA GLY A 125 -22.46 -4.97 -15.02
C GLY A 125 -21.59 -3.73 -15.21
N LYS A 126 -20.81 -3.33 -14.21
CA LYS A 126 -19.92 -2.17 -14.32
C LYS A 126 -18.63 -2.55 -15.04
N LYS A 127 -18.19 -1.66 -15.94
CA LYS A 127 -16.89 -1.82 -16.58
C LYS A 127 -15.78 -1.48 -15.55
N VAL A 128 -14.99 -2.48 -15.22
CA VAL A 128 -13.83 -2.34 -14.31
C VAL A 128 -12.55 -2.45 -15.13
N THR A 129 -11.69 -1.46 -15.01
CA THR A 129 -10.33 -1.53 -15.55
C THR A 129 -9.39 -1.87 -14.39
N ILE A 130 -8.63 -2.96 -14.52
CA ILE A 130 -7.66 -3.41 -13.54
C ILE A 130 -6.28 -2.93 -14.00
N SER A 131 -5.64 -2.10 -13.18
CA SER A 131 -4.31 -1.60 -13.46
C SER A 131 -3.24 -2.62 -13.08
N GLU A 132 -2.29 -2.83 -13.95
CA GLU A 132 -1.10 -3.64 -13.62
C GLU A 132 -0.23 -2.96 -12.57
N ILE A 133 0.48 -3.77 -11.80
CA ILE A 133 1.51 -3.29 -10.88
C ILE A 133 2.78 -3.07 -11.69
N THR A 134 3.02 -1.82 -12.07
CA THR A 134 4.18 -1.46 -12.89
C THR A 134 5.38 -1.03 -12.03
N PRO A 135 6.62 -1.09 -12.57
CA PRO A 135 7.78 -0.56 -11.87
C PRO A 135 7.64 0.92 -11.49
N GLU A 136 6.96 1.72 -12.32
CA GLU A 136 6.70 3.14 -12.04
C GLU A 136 5.78 3.30 -10.83
N TYR A 137 4.74 2.47 -10.73
CA TYR A 137 3.87 2.45 -9.56
C TYR A 137 4.66 2.07 -8.29
N LEU A 138 5.44 1.00 -8.34
CA LEU A 138 6.26 0.56 -7.20
C LEU A 138 7.25 1.65 -6.77
N ASN A 139 7.91 2.31 -7.71
CA ASN A 139 8.81 3.41 -7.41
C ASN A 139 8.08 4.60 -6.79
N SER A 140 6.84 4.87 -7.23
CA SER A 140 6.03 5.96 -6.64
C SER A 140 5.73 5.75 -5.16
N LEU A 141 5.65 4.50 -4.68
CA LEU A 141 5.50 4.18 -3.26
C LEU A 141 6.72 4.62 -2.44
N LEU A 142 7.89 4.64 -3.06
CA LEU A 142 9.15 4.99 -2.41
C LEU A 142 9.52 6.48 -2.56
N GLU A 143 8.87 7.20 -3.46
CA GLU A 143 9.18 8.61 -3.74
C GLU A 143 8.49 9.58 -2.78
N ASN A 144 7.51 9.13 -2.02
CA ASN A 144 6.75 9.89 -1.01
C ASN A 144 6.47 11.35 -1.45
N LYS A 145 5.62 11.49 -2.48
CA LYS A 145 5.18 12.80 -2.99
C LYS A 145 4.09 13.40 -2.12
#